data_7724042e4a77c1280b33a14c13aa8cda
#
_entry.id   7724042e4a77c1280b33a14c13aa8cda
#
_cell.length_a   1.000
_cell.length_b   1.000
_cell.length_c   1.000
_cell.angle_alpha   90.00
_cell.angle_beta   90.00
_cell.angle_gamma   90.00
#
_symmetry.space_group_name_H-M   'P 1'
#
loop_
_entity.id
_entity.type
_entity.pdbx_description
1 polymer ?
#
loop_
_entity_poly.entity_id
_entity_poly.type
_entity_poly.pdbx_seq_one_letter_code
_entity_poly.pdbx_strand_id
1 'polypeptide(L)'
;MTLWHDFLRGIALASVFFVTSAGVCLANHAVRVSDLDAAAFVAHYNDMAQREDSVVRLAAPFLSNDVKLKNYRVYEAELLGIEEKGRLFLNVNEAGALSSIVVKSEKAPVPRSLALRRVLTLALESLGLTEAERADFFSSEETSPDKGGALRHAWCKAAGRKIVAFYDAVHAPDILVLYAWDE
;
A
#
# COMPACT_ATOMS: atom_id res chain seq x y z
N MET A 1 -12.92 18.89 15.69
CA MET A 1 -11.75 18.03 16.01
C MET A 1 -12.08 16.56 16.24
N THR A 2 -13.32 16.14 16.28
CA THR A 2 -13.81 14.78 16.55
C THR A 2 -13.92 13.88 15.30
N LEU A 3 -14.16 14.42 14.10
CA LEU A 3 -14.31 13.66 12.85
C LEU A 3 -13.01 12.90 12.41
N TRP A 4 -11.84 13.40 12.77
CA TRP A 4 -10.55 12.76 12.44
C TRP A 4 -10.29 11.49 13.25
N HIS A 5 -10.72 11.46 14.51
CA HIS A 5 -10.56 10.28 15.38
C HIS A 5 -11.44 9.12 14.95
N ASP A 6 -12.66 9.40 14.49
CA ASP A 6 -13.60 8.37 14.02
C ASP A 6 -13.19 7.84 12.64
N PHE A 7 -12.56 8.67 11.82
CA PHE A 7 -12.06 8.30 10.50
C PHE A 7 -10.81 7.41 10.58
N LEU A 8 -9.87 7.71 11.48
CA LEU A 8 -8.67 6.90 11.73
C LEU A 8 -9.02 5.56 12.41
N ARG A 9 -10.05 5.55 13.27
CA ARG A 9 -10.66 4.29 13.74
C ARG A 9 -11.29 3.50 12.61
N GLY A 10 -11.86 4.16 11.61
CA GLY A 10 -12.36 3.56 10.38
C GLY A 10 -11.26 2.92 9.53
N ILE A 11 -10.05 3.52 9.44
CA ILE A 11 -8.90 2.95 8.72
C ILE A 11 -8.31 1.74 9.47
N ALA A 12 -8.15 1.85 10.79
CA ALA A 12 -7.72 0.72 11.61
C ALA A 12 -8.77 -0.40 11.58
N LEU A 13 -10.05 -0.07 11.62
CA LEU A 13 -11.17 -1.00 11.45
C LEU A 13 -11.29 -1.50 10.00
N ALA A 14 -11.06 -0.69 8.96
CA ALA A 14 -11.06 -1.16 7.59
C ALA A 14 -9.86 -2.09 7.33
N SER A 15 -8.66 -1.76 7.80
CA SER A 15 -7.51 -2.67 7.72
C SER A 15 -7.74 -3.95 8.54
N VAL A 16 -8.39 -3.85 9.69
CA VAL A 16 -8.79 -4.99 10.54
C VAL A 16 -10.04 -5.66 10.00
N PHE A 17 -11.04 -4.95 9.46
CA PHE A 17 -12.25 -5.54 8.88
C PHE A 17 -11.99 -6.14 7.48
N PHE A 18 -11.09 -5.58 6.68
CA PHE A 18 -10.63 -6.27 5.47
C PHE A 18 -9.82 -7.51 5.81
N VAL A 19 -9.03 -7.49 6.87
CA VAL A 19 -8.38 -8.69 7.40
C VAL A 19 -9.40 -9.64 8.04
N THR A 20 -10.50 -9.20 8.64
CA THR A 20 -11.44 -10.09 9.33
C THR A 20 -12.62 -10.56 8.49
N SER A 21 -13.09 -9.87 7.48
CA SER A 21 -14.21 -10.35 6.63
C SER A 21 -13.81 -11.13 5.37
N ALA A 22 -12.59 -10.92 4.86
CA ALA A 22 -11.87 -11.90 4.04
C ALA A 22 -10.91 -12.75 4.92
N GLY A 23 -10.83 -12.46 6.20
CA GLY A 23 -9.74 -12.67 7.11
C GLY A 23 -9.65 -14.03 7.75
N VAL A 24 -10.60 -14.92 7.54
CA VAL A 24 -10.41 -16.30 8.04
C VAL A 24 -9.58 -17.15 7.06
N CYS A 25 -9.51 -16.77 5.77
CA CYS A 25 -8.61 -17.40 4.80
C CYS A 25 -7.28 -16.65 4.59
N LEU A 26 -7.21 -15.33 4.82
CA LEU A 26 -6.02 -14.54 4.52
C LEU A 26 -4.97 -14.55 5.64
N ALA A 27 -5.38 -14.73 6.89
CA ALA A 27 -4.47 -14.65 8.04
C ALA A 27 -3.39 -15.75 8.07
N ASN A 28 -3.60 -16.85 7.39
CA ASN A 28 -2.67 -17.99 7.40
C ASN A 28 -1.64 -17.95 6.25
N HIS A 29 -1.76 -17.03 5.29
CA HIS A 29 -0.89 -16.97 4.11
C HIS A 29 -0.26 -15.60 3.85
N ALA A 30 -0.57 -14.59 4.68
CA ALA A 30 0.04 -13.27 4.53
C ALA A 30 1.52 -13.31 4.91
N VAL A 31 2.38 -12.97 3.96
CA VAL A 31 3.82 -12.89 4.14
C VAL A 31 4.29 -11.45 4.03
N ARG A 32 5.57 -11.22 4.38
CA ARG A 32 6.16 -9.90 4.20
C ARG A 32 6.21 -9.50 2.72
N VAL A 33 5.91 -8.25 2.45
CA VAL A 33 6.02 -7.65 1.10
C VAL A 33 7.49 -7.50 0.73
N SER A 34 8.34 -7.17 1.71
CA SER A 34 9.78 -6.99 1.51
C SER A 34 10.55 -7.29 2.81
N ASP A 35 11.83 -7.63 2.68
CA ASP A 35 12.77 -7.76 3.79
C ASP A 35 13.28 -6.39 4.29
N LEU A 36 13.00 -5.32 3.56
CA LEU A 36 13.35 -3.96 3.96
C LEU A 36 12.54 -3.50 5.17
N ASP A 37 13.14 -2.72 6.04
CA ASP A 37 12.42 -1.91 7.00
C ASP A 37 11.86 -0.63 6.35
N ALA A 38 11.15 0.20 7.11
CA ALA A 38 10.52 1.40 6.59
C ALA A 38 11.54 2.42 6.07
N ALA A 39 12.69 2.60 6.74
CA ALA A 39 13.70 3.56 6.34
C ALA A 39 14.44 3.11 5.08
N ALA A 40 14.82 1.83 5.02
CA ALA A 40 15.46 1.23 3.86
C ALA A 40 14.54 1.25 2.63
N PHE A 41 13.22 0.96 2.81
CA PHE A 41 12.25 1.06 1.74
C PHE A 41 12.15 2.49 1.19
N VAL A 42 12.02 3.50 2.05
CA VAL A 42 11.93 4.90 1.62
C VAL A 42 13.21 5.36 0.91
N ALA A 43 14.39 4.96 1.40
CA ALA A 43 15.65 5.26 0.75
C ALA A 43 15.71 4.65 -0.66
N HIS A 44 15.34 3.37 -0.79
CA HIS A 44 15.32 2.67 -2.07
C HIS A 44 14.29 3.27 -3.04
N TYR A 45 13.08 3.60 -2.55
CA TYR A 45 12.06 4.31 -3.33
C TYR A 45 12.59 5.63 -3.90
N ASN A 46 13.24 6.44 -3.07
CA ASN A 46 13.78 7.73 -3.50
C ASN A 46 14.94 7.58 -4.48
N ASP A 47 15.75 6.56 -4.34
CA ASP A 47 16.82 6.21 -5.29
C ASP A 47 16.24 5.82 -6.66
N MET A 48 15.22 4.96 -6.70
CA MET A 48 14.50 4.62 -7.93
C MET A 48 13.87 5.85 -8.56
N ALA A 49 13.18 6.66 -7.77
CA ALA A 49 12.57 7.90 -8.23
C ALA A 49 13.60 8.88 -8.82
N GLN A 50 14.82 8.91 -8.29
CA GLN A 50 15.91 9.73 -8.84
C GLN A 50 16.42 9.19 -10.17
N ARG A 51 16.60 7.88 -10.29
CA ARG A 51 17.06 7.22 -11.52
C ARG A 51 16.08 7.42 -12.68
N GLU A 52 14.81 7.46 -12.38
CA GLU A 52 13.74 7.67 -13.38
C GLU A 52 13.33 9.13 -13.56
N ASP A 53 14.15 10.06 -13.07
CA ASP A 53 13.89 11.51 -13.14
C ASP A 53 12.48 11.92 -12.69
N SER A 54 11.94 11.18 -11.74
CA SER A 54 10.63 11.45 -11.15
C SER A 54 10.72 12.59 -10.15
N VAL A 55 9.75 13.49 -10.17
CA VAL A 55 9.61 14.53 -9.12
C VAL A 55 9.02 13.99 -7.82
N VAL A 56 8.38 12.83 -7.89
CA VAL A 56 7.73 12.20 -6.73
C VAL A 56 8.79 11.61 -5.79
N ARG A 57 8.70 11.96 -4.52
CA ARG A 57 9.59 11.49 -3.45
C ARG A 57 8.79 11.14 -2.21
N LEU A 58 9.41 10.39 -1.31
CA LEU A 58 8.90 10.17 0.04
C LEU A 58 9.76 10.97 1.03
N ALA A 59 9.09 11.64 1.98
CA ALA A 59 9.76 12.17 3.15
C ALA A 59 10.35 11.05 4.03
N ALA A 60 11.27 11.40 4.92
CA ALA A 60 11.78 10.44 5.90
C ALA A 60 10.63 9.83 6.70
N PRO A 61 10.59 8.50 6.88
CA PRO A 61 9.51 7.85 7.59
C PRO A 61 9.62 8.14 9.09
N PHE A 62 8.47 8.34 9.74
CA PHE A 62 8.37 8.50 11.19
C PHE A 62 7.33 7.54 11.76
N LEU A 63 7.52 7.13 13.02
CA LEU A 63 6.58 6.23 13.67
C LEU A 63 5.23 6.92 13.87
N SER A 64 4.16 6.31 13.39
CA SER A 64 2.81 6.84 13.53
C SER A 64 2.39 6.89 15.01
N ASN A 65 1.88 8.03 15.43
CA ASN A 65 1.24 8.18 16.74
C ASN A 65 -0.26 7.88 16.69
N ASP A 66 -0.86 8.00 15.50
CA ASP A 66 -2.31 7.97 15.29
C ASP A 66 -2.80 6.57 14.91
N VAL A 67 -1.96 5.79 14.20
CA VAL A 67 -2.31 4.44 13.74
C VAL A 67 -1.55 3.41 14.55
N LYS A 68 -2.29 2.54 15.26
CA LYS A 68 -1.73 1.44 16.04
C LYS A 68 -2.33 0.12 15.59
N LEU A 69 -1.51 -0.76 15.07
CA LEU A 69 -1.87 -2.13 14.72
C LEU A 69 -1.22 -3.10 15.69
N LYS A 70 -1.98 -4.11 16.12
CA LYS A 70 -1.43 -5.20 16.95
C LYS A 70 -0.34 -5.94 16.15
N ASN A 71 0.82 -6.16 16.76
CA ASN A 71 1.97 -6.88 16.19
C ASN A 71 2.69 -6.14 15.03
N TYR A 72 2.37 -4.85 14.79
CA TYR A 72 3.04 -4.05 13.77
C TYR A 72 3.47 -2.69 14.31
N ARG A 73 4.61 -2.21 13.84
CA ARG A 73 4.98 -0.80 13.91
C ARG A 73 4.55 -0.14 12.61
N VAL A 74 3.75 0.91 12.72
CA VAL A 74 3.27 1.66 11.56
C VAL A 74 4.10 2.91 11.40
N TYR A 75 4.76 3.06 10.27
CA TYR A 75 5.49 4.28 9.92
C TYR A 75 4.71 5.04 8.86
N GLU A 76 4.78 6.37 8.92
CA GLU A 76 4.20 7.26 7.92
C GLU A 76 5.32 7.93 7.13
N ALA A 77 5.15 8.04 5.81
CA ALA A 77 5.99 8.82 4.93
C ALA A 77 5.11 9.70 4.04
N GLU A 78 5.34 11.01 4.08
CA GLU A 78 4.59 11.96 3.25
C GLU A 78 5.04 11.89 1.80
N LEU A 79 4.08 12.03 0.87
CA LEU A 79 4.34 12.18 -0.56
C LEU A 79 4.75 13.62 -0.86
N LEU A 80 5.87 13.78 -1.54
CA LEU A 80 6.43 15.05 -1.97
C LEU A 80 6.43 15.12 -3.51
N GLY A 81 6.39 16.34 -4.06
CA GLY A 81 6.50 16.57 -5.50
C GLY A 81 5.23 16.29 -6.30
N ILE A 82 4.09 16.13 -5.65
CA ILE A 82 2.78 15.98 -6.28
C ILE A 82 1.77 16.97 -5.66
N GLU A 83 0.77 17.36 -6.46
CA GLU A 83 -0.31 18.25 -5.98
C GLU A 83 -1.30 17.52 -5.05
N GLU A 84 -1.49 16.23 -5.30
CA GLU A 84 -2.30 15.35 -4.48
C GLU A 84 -1.55 15.03 -3.20
N LYS A 85 -1.86 15.76 -2.15
CA LYS A 85 -1.32 15.41 -0.84
C LYS A 85 -1.67 13.97 -0.48
N GLY A 86 -0.71 13.26 0.03
CA GLY A 86 -0.91 11.87 0.42
C GLY A 86 0.21 11.35 1.30
N ARG A 87 0.02 10.13 1.79
CA ARG A 87 0.97 9.44 2.66
C ARG A 87 1.04 7.96 2.31
N LEU A 88 2.20 7.38 2.56
CA LEU A 88 2.36 5.94 2.68
C LEU A 88 2.39 5.56 4.15
N PHE A 89 1.61 4.53 4.50
CA PHE A 89 1.72 3.85 5.77
C PHE A 89 2.46 2.53 5.53
N LEU A 90 3.58 2.37 6.20
CA LEU A 90 4.49 1.24 6.07
C LEU A 90 4.35 0.37 7.32
N ASN A 91 3.68 -0.76 7.17
CA ASN A 91 3.43 -1.68 8.27
C ASN A 91 4.60 -2.66 8.41
N VAL A 92 5.38 -2.51 9.46
CA VAL A 92 6.57 -3.31 9.75
C VAL A 92 6.26 -4.31 10.85
N ASN A 93 6.51 -5.58 10.62
CA ASN A 93 6.29 -6.65 11.57
C ASN A 93 7.33 -6.66 12.71
N GLU A 94 7.18 -7.56 13.66
CA GLU A 94 8.10 -7.71 14.82
C GLU A 94 9.53 -8.05 14.39
N ALA A 95 9.72 -8.74 13.27
CA ALA A 95 11.03 -9.06 12.72
C ALA A 95 11.71 -7.87 12.01
N GLY A 96 11.04 -6.71 11.91
CA GLY A 96 11.57 -5.52 11.26
C GLY A 96 11.32 -5.47 9.74
N ALA A 97 10.60 -6.43 9.17
CA ALA A 97 10.32 -6.53 7.75
C ALA A 97 8.99 -5.87 7.37
N LEU A 98 8.94 -5.27 6.18
CA LEU A 98 7.75 -4.61 5.65
C LEU A 98 6.69 -5.65 5.26
N SER A 99 5.54 -5.63 5.93
CA SER A 99 4.44 -6.57 5.70
C SER A 99 3.38 -6.04 4.75
N SER A 100 3.11 -4.76 4.76
CA SER A 100 2.19 -4.12 3.82
C SER A 100 2.47 -2.64 3.67
N ILE A 101 2.00 -2.08 2.56
CA ILE A 101 2.06 -0.65 2.25
C ILE A 101 0.63 -0.18 2.02
N VAL A 102 0.24 0.90 2.67
CA VAL A 102 -1.04 1.57 2.40
C VAL A 102 -0.74 2.93 1.79
N VAL A 103 -1.24 3.15 0.57
CA VAL A 103 -1.20 4.45 -0.08
C VAL A 103 -2.51 5.16 0.21
N LYS A 104 -2.45 6.34 0.80
CA LYS A 104 -3.61 7.18 1.07
C LYS A 104 -3.45 8.54 0.40
N SER A 105 -4.46 8.93 -0.38
CA SER A 105 -4.57 10.26 -0.97
C SER A 105 -5.52 11.13 -0.16
N GLU A 106 -5.25 12.43 -0.09
CA GLU A 106 -6.16 13.39 0.57
C GLU A 106 -7.16 14.03 -0.42
N LYS A 107 -6.90 13.96 -1.73
CA LYS A 107 -7.65 14.75 -2.72
C LYS A 107 -8.21 13.96 -3.90
N ALA A 108 -7.67 12.80 -4.21
CA ALA A 108 -8.05 12.07 -5.40
C ALA A 108 -8.13 10.56 -5.17
N PRO A 109 -9.00 9.84 -5.90
CA PRO A 109 -9.00 8.38 -5.90
C PRO A 109 -7.64 7.85 -6.36
N VAL A 110 -7.00 7.00 -5.52
CA VAL A 110 -5.65 6.48 -5.79
C VAL A 110 -5.48 5.89 -7.19
N PRO A 111 -6.39 5.03 -7.68
CA PRO A 111 -6.18 4.36 -8.96
C PRO A 111 -6.38 5.26 -10.19
N ARG A 112 -7.04 6.42 -10.03
CA ARG A 112 -7.36 7.33 -11.13
C ARG A 112 -6.36 8.47 -11.30
N SER A 113 -5.59 8.77 -10.27
CA SER A 113 -4.56 9.80 -10.34
C SER A 113 -3.31 9.25 -11.05
N LEU A 114 -2.86 9.92 -12.09
CA LEU A 114 -1.60 9.58 -12.78
C LEU A 114 -0.41 9.69 -11.82
N ALA A 115 -0.40 10.70 -10.94
CA ALA A 115 0.65 10.88 -9.96
C ALA A 115 0.69 9.72 -8.95
N LEU A 116 -0.47 9.29 -8.45
CA LEU A 116 -0.56 8.16 -7.50
C LEU A 116 -0.29 6.82 -8.19
N ARG A 117 -0.62 6.67 -9.47
CA ARG A 117 -0.18 5.51 -10.26
C ARG A 117 1.36 5.47 -10.35
N ARG A 118 2.00 6.63 -10.52
CA ARG A 118 3.46 6.74 -10.48
C ARG A 118 4.03 6.35 -9.11
N VAL A 119 3.40 6.78 -8.02
CA VAL A 119 3.74 6.35 -6.65
C VAL A 119 3.72 4.84 -6.53
N LEU A 120 2.66 4.20 -7.01
CA LEU A 120 2.52 2.74 -6.96
C LEU A 120 3.56 2.04 -7.83
N THR A 121 3.85 2.55 -9.03
CA THR A 121 4.89 2.00 -9.91
C THR A 121 6.25 2.00 -9.21
N LEU A 122 6.66 3.14 -8.64
CA LEU A 122 7.91 3.26 -7.89
C LEU A 122 7.94 2.37 -6.64
N ALA A 123 6.80 2.22 -5.96
CA ALA A 123 6.71 1.32 -4.82
C ALA A 123 6.93 -0.14 -5.23
N LEU A 124 6.27 -0.61 -6.30
CA LEU A 124 6.45 -1.96 -6.83
C LEU A 124 7.89 -2.22 -7.29
N GLU A 125 8.50 -1.23 -7.95
CA GLU A 125 9.91 -1.30 -8.35
C GLU A 125 10.84 -1.38 -7.14
N SER A 126 10.57 -0.59 -6.10
CA SER A 126 11.31 -0.62 -4.84
C SER A 126 11.17 -1.95 -4.09
N LEU A 127 10.11 -2.70 -4.35
CA LEU A 127 9.93 -4.07 -3.89
C LEU A 127 10.68 -5.10 -4.76
N GLY A 128 11.38 -4.66 -5.80
CA GLY A 128 12.19 -5.49 -6.69
C GLY A 128 11.41 -6.09 -7.87
N LEU A 129 10.21 -5.60 -8.18
CA LEU A 129 9.46 -6.08 -9.35
C LEU A 129 10.10 -5.56 -10.65
N THR A 130 10.29 -6.47 -11.59
CA THR A 130 10.74 -6.17 -12.95
C THR A 130 9.67 -5.37 -13.72
N GLU A 131 10.05 -4.78 -14.83
CA GLU A 131 9.11 -4.06 -15.70
C GLU A 131 7.97 -4.97 -16.21
N ALA A 132 8.28 -6.21 -16.57
CA ALA A 132 7.29 -7.19 -17.00
C ALA A 132 6.30 -7.54 -15.88
N GLU A 133 6.77 -7.79 -14.66
CA GLU A 133 5.92 -8.07 -13.50
C GLU A 133 5.04 -6.87 -13.15
N ARG A 134 5.54 -5.64 -13.28
CA ARG A 134 4.72 -4.43 -13.10
C ARG A 134 3.66 -4.28 -14.19
N ALA A 135 4.01 -4.59 -15.46
CA ALA A 135 3.03 -4.59 -16.55
C ALA A 135 1.92 -5.62 -16.31
N ASP A 136 2.28 -6.84 -15.91
CA ASP A 136 1.33 -7.89 -15.54
C ASP A 136 0.44 -7.44 -14.38
N PHE A 137 1.02 -6.83 -13.34
CA PHE A 137 0.28 -6.29 -12.21
C PHE A 137 -0.80 -5.30 -12.66
N PHE A 138 -0.45 -4.30 -13.47
CA PHE A 138 -1.42 -3.31 -13.94
C PHE A 138 -2.44 -3.85 -14.94
N SER A 139 -2.12 -4.92 -15.68
CA SER A 139 -3.05 -5.57 -16.61
C SER A 139 -4.03 -6.53 -15.93
N SER A 140 -3.71 -6.97 -14.71
CA SER A 140 -4.50 -7.95 -13.95
C SER A 140 -5.67 -7.35 -13.16
N GLU A 141 -5.93 -6.04 -13.29
CA GLU A 141 -6.98 -5.37 -12.51
C GLU A 141 -8.35 -6.00 -12.76
N GLU A 142 -8.92 -6.56 -11.71
CA GLU A 142 -10.21 -7.23 -11.71
C GLU A 142 -11.16 -6.64 -10.68
N THR A 143 -12.45 -6.80 -10.92
CA THR A 143 -13.51 -6.41 -9.99
C THR A 143 -14.01 -7.66 -9.26
N SER A 144 -14.03 -7.62 -7.93
CA SER A 144 -14.56 -8.75 -7.15
C SER A 144 -16.08 -8.83 -7.28
N PRO A 145 -16.64 -9.94 -7.79
CA PRO A 145 -18.08 -10.10 -7.93
C PRO A 145 -18.82 -10.13 -6.59
N ASP A 146 -18.17 -10.60 -5.54
CA ASP A 146 -18.79 -10.85 -4.22
C ASP A 146 -19.11 -9.57 -3.42
N LYS A 147 -18.61 -8.42 -3.86
CA LYS A 147 -18.73 -7.12 -3.16
C LYS A 147 -19.48 -6.07 -3.98
N GLY A 148 -20.40 -6.50 -4.85
CA GLY A 148 -21.19 -5.57 -5.67
C GLY A 148 -20.33 -4.70 -6.62
N GLY A 149 -19.13 -5.15 -6.95
CA GLY A 149 -18.22 -4.41 -7.83
C GLY A 149 -17.47 -3.26 -7.17
N ALA A 150 -17.62 -3.06 -5.86
CA ALA A 150 -16.92 -2.01 -5.13
C ALA A 150 -15.44 -2.34 -4.92
N LEU A 151 -15.14 -3.60 -4.58
CA LEU A 151 -13.78 -4.06 -4.34
C LEU A 151 -13.09 -4.42 -5.64
N ARG A 152 -11.95 -3.79 -5.87
CA ARG A 152 -11.05 -4.07 -7.00
C ARG A 152 -9.70 -4.53 -6.51
N HIS A 153 -9.06 -5.38 -7.28
CA HIS A 153 -7.71 -5.85 -6.99
C HIS A 153 -6.87 -6.00 -8.25
N ALA A 154 -5.58 -5.83 -8.09
CA ALA A 154 -4.56 -6.12 -9.09
C ALA A 154 -3.49 -7.00 -8.46
N TRP A 155 -2.86 -7.87 -9.23
CA TRP A 155 -1.86 -8.78 -8.68
C TRP A 155 -0.83 -9.22 -9.73
N CYS A 156 0.32 -9.65 -9.25
CA CYS A 156 1.30 -10.36 -10.04
C CYS A 156 2.05 -11.39 -9.18
N LYS A 157 2.76 -12.28 -9.83
CA LYS A 157 3.68 -13.21 -9.20
C LYS A 157 5.10 -12.64 -9.28
N ALA A 158 5.76 -12.51 -8.15
CA ALA A 158 7.12 -12.02 -8.07
C ALA A 158 7.88 -12.69 -6.92
N ALA A 159 9.08 -13.19 -7.20
CA ALA A 159 9.98 -13.79 -6.20
C ALA A 159 9.32 -14.86 -5.32
N GLY A 160 8.51 -15.77 -5.90
CA GLY A 160 7.85 -16.89 -5.20
C GLY A 160 6.67 -16.49 -4.31
N ARG A 161 6.14 -15.30 -4.50
CA ARG A 161 4.96 -14.80 -3.78
C ARG A 161 4.01 -14.07 -4.71
N LYS A 162 2.78 -13.97 -4.31
CA LYS A 162 1.76 -13.18 -5.00
C LYS A 162 1.69 -11.80 -4.36
N ILE A 163 2.09 -10.76 -5.10
CA ILE A 163 1.92 -9.36 -4.70
C ILE A 163 0.52 -8.91 -5.13
N VAL A 164 -0.23 -8.35 -4.22
CA VAL A 164 -1.62 -7.94 -4.44
C VAL A 164 -1.83 -6.53 -3.96
N ALA A 165 -2.47 -5.70 -4.79
CA ALA A 165 -3.07 -4.46 -4.34
C ALA A 165 -4.59 -4.57 -4.41
N PHE A 166 -5.27 -3.98 -3.47
CA PHE A 166 -6.71 -3.83 -3.53
C PHE A 166 -7.17 -2.46 -3.01
N TYR A 167 -8.32 -2.03 -3.46
CA TYR A 167 -8.99 -0.81 -3.01
C TYR A 167 -10.50 -0.95 -3.14
N ASP A 168 -11.23 -0.22 -2.31
CA ASP A 168 -12.68 -0.09 -2.42
C ASP A 168 -13.02 1.15 -3.25
N ALA A 169 -13.46 0.94 -4.48
CA ALA A 169 -13.73 2.01 -5.43
C ALA A 169 -14.92 2.90 -5.07
N VAL A 170 -15.76 2.47 -4.13
CA VAL A 170 -17.00 3.14 -3.72
C VAL A 170 -16.87 3.79 -2.35
N HIS A 171 -16.41 3.03 -1.34
CA HIS A 171 -16.44 3.48 0.05
C HIS A 171 -15.13 4.07 0.54
N ALA A 172 -13.99 3.68 -0.05
CA ALA A 172 -12.66 4.17 0.30
C ALA A 172 -11.76 4.33 -0.95
N PRO A 173 -12.15 5.14 -1.95
CA PRO A 173 -11.41 5.26 -3.21
C PRO A 173 -10.07 5.97 -3.06
N ASP A 174 -9.82 6.61 -1.92
CA ASP A 174 -8.60 7.31 -1.55
C ASP A 174 -7.55 6.41 -0.89
N ILE A 175 -7.86 5.12 -0.66
CA ILE A 175 -6.99 4.17 0.00
C ILE A 175 -6.73 2.97 -0.91
N LEU A 176 -5.44 2.63 -1.06
CA LEU A 176 -4.99 1.40 -1.71
C LEU A 176 -4.07 0.64 -0.76
N VAL A 177 -4.29 -0.65 -0.62
CA VAL A 177 -3.47 -1.54 0.22
C VAL A 177 -2.69 -2.49 -0.66
N LEU A 178 -1.36 -2.53 -0.45
CA LEU A 178 -0.43 -3.45 -1.09
C LEU A 178 0.09 -4.45 -0.06
N TYR A 179 -0.01 -5.73 -0.34
CA TYR A 179 0.46 -6.81 0.52
C TYR A 179 0.92 -8.02 -0.30
N ALA A 180 1.46 -9.04 0.36
CA ALA A 180 1.86 -10.27 -0.28
C ALA A 180 1.35 -11.49 0.48
N TRP A 181 1.21 -12.62 -0.22
CA TRP A 181 1.00 -13.94 0.36
C TRP A 181 1.84 -15.01 -0.34
N ASP A 182 2.08 -16.14 0.32
CA ASP A 182 2.71 -17.30 -0.28
C ASP A 182 1.79 -17.92 -1.33
N GLU A 183 2.40 -18.53 -2.36
CA GLU A 183 1.70 -19.34 -3.35
C GLU A 183 1.49 -20.78 -2.88
#